data_f1914d9545a5670835cf5896be9c5860
#
_entry.id   f1914d9545a5670835cf5896be9c5860
#
_cell.length_a   1.000
_cell.length_b   1.000
_cell.length_c   1.000
_cell.angle_alpha   90.00
_cell.angle_beta   90.00
_cell.angle_gamma   90.00
#
_symmetry.space_group_name_H-M   'P 1'
#
loop_
_entity.id
_entity.type
_entity.pdbx_description
1 polymer ?
#
loop_
_entity_poly.entity_id
_entity_poly.type
_entity_poly.pdbx_seq_one_letter_code
_entity_poly.pdbx_strand_id
1 'polypeptide(L)'
;MPLSSVEDAIEDIKSGRMVIIVDDEDRENEGDLAMAAEMVTPEAINLMATHGRGLICVPMMGQRLEMLQLPLMVQSNTARQSTAFTVSVDALEGTTTGISAYDRAETVKALLDPETRPEDLARPGHVFPLRYTE
;
A
#
# COMPACT_ATOMS: atom_id res chain seq x y z
N MET A 1 -21.82 -7.84 13.92
CA MET A 1 -20.91 -8.95 13.54
C MET A 1 -19.73 -8.97 14.49
N PRO A 2 -19.44 -10.09 15.14
CA PRO A 2 -18.27 -10.14 16.02
C PRO A 2 -16.98 -10.00 15.20
N LEU A 3 -16.02 -9.27 15.76
CA LEU A 3 -14.67 -9.18 15.18
C LEU A 3 -13.92 -10.50 15.40
N SER A 4 -13.05 -10.84 14.45
CA SER A 4 -12.11 -11.95 14.59
C SER A 4 -11.05 -11.62 15.64
N SER A 5 -10.41 -12.63 16.20
CA SER A 5 -9.28 -12.40 17.09
C SER A 5 -8.09 -11.82 16.33
N VAL A 6 -7.21 -11.11 17.04
CA VAL A 6 -5.97 -10.58 16.44
C VAL A 6 -5.07 -11.74 15.99
N GLU A 7 -5.03 -12.82 16.75
CA GLU A 7 -4.24 -14.01 16.44
C GLU A 7 -4.69 -14.66 15.11
N ASP A 8 -6.02 -14.79 14.90
CA ASP A 8 -6.56 -15.31 13.64
C ASP A 8 -6.21 -14.40 12.46
N ALA A 9 -6.31 -13.07 12.64
CA ALA A 9 -5.95 -12.10 11.61
C ALA A 9 -4.46 -12.18 11.24
N ILE A 10 -3.57 -12.33 12.23
CA ILE A 10 -2.14 -12.52 11.99
C ILE A 10 -1.88 -13.79 11.19
N GLU A 11 -2.56 -14.90 11.53
CA GLU A 11 -2.38 -16.17 10.83
C GLU A 11 -2.91 -16.09 9.39
N ASP A 12 -4.00 -15.36 9.17
CA ASP A 12 -4.52 -15.09 7.84
C ASP A 12 -3.52 -14.31 6.99
N ILE A 13 -2.97 -13.23 7.52
CA ILE A 13 -1.96 -12.42 6.83
C ILE A 13 -0.71 -13.24 6.50
N LYS A 14 -0.21 -14.05 7.44
CA LYS A 14 0.94 -14.94 7.22
C LYS A 14 0.68 -15.96 6.12
N SER A 15 -0.56 -16.41 5.97
CA SER A 15 -0.96 -17.36 4.93
C SER A 15 -1.23 -16.71 3.58
N GLY A 16 -1.03 -15.40 3.45
CA GLY A 16 -1.33 -14.64 2.22
C GLY A 16 -2.81 -14.35 2.02
N ARG A 17 -3.63 -14.55 3.06
CA ARG A 17 -5.05 -14.20 2.99
C ARG A 17 -5.24 -12.71 3.28
N MET A 18 -6.30 -12.17 2.73
CA MET A 18 -6.72 -10.79 2.93
C MET A 18 -7.62 -10.70 4.15
N VAL A 19 -7.43 -9.65 4.95
CA VAL A 19 -8.27 -9.31 6.10
C VAL A 19 -8.91 -7.95 5.88
N ILE A 20 -9.98 -7.67 6.61
CA ILE A 20 -10.57 -6.33 6.71
C ILE A 20 -10.19 -5.77 8.06
N ILE A 21 -9.46 -4.66 8.06
CA ILE A 21 -9.10 -3.91 9.26
C ILE A 21 -10.10 -2.77 9.39
N VAL A 22 -10.77 -2.69 10.54
CA VAL A 22 -11.71 -1.62 10.83
C VAL A 22 -11.17 -0.75 11.96
N ASP A 23 -11.45 0.54 11.90
CA ASP A 23 -11.10 1.48 12.94
C ASP A 23 -12.33 1.89 13.77
N ASP A 24 -12.10 2.69 14.79
CA ASP A 24 -13.16 3.15 15.69
C ASP A 24 -14.17 4.04 14.97
N GLU A 25 -15.42 3.96 15.40
CA GLU A 25 -16.53 4.80 14.89
C GLU A 25 -16.22 6.30 15.06
N ASP A 26 -15.46 6.66 16.09
CA ASP A 26 -15.06 8.05 16.39
C ASP A 26 -13.88 8.53 15.53
N ARG A 27 -13.25 7.66 14.75
CA ARG A 27 -12.14 8.01 13.84
C ARG A 27 -12.67 8.13 12.41
N GLU A 28 -12.34 7.19 11.52
CA GLU A 28 -12.83 7.20 10.13
C GLU A 28 -14.09 6.36 9.97
N ASN A 29 -14.29 5.36 10.83
CA ASN A 29 -15.36 4.38 10.76
C ASN A 29 -15.40 3.70 9.38
N GLU A 30 -14.22 3.35 8.88
CA GLU A 30 -14.03 2.72 7.58
C GLU A 30 -13.35 1.36 7.76
N GLY A 31 -13.43 0.53 6.73
CA GLY A 31 -12.74 -0.75 6.66
C GLY A 31 -11.73 -0.76 5.51
N ASP A 32 -10.53 -1.22 5.78
CA ASP A 32 -9.48 -1.37 4.78
C ASP A 32 -9.23 -2.84 4.48
N LEU A 33 -9.15 -3.18 3.19
CA LEU A 33 -8.67 -4.49 2.76
C LEU A 33 -7.14 -4.51 2.89
N ALA A 34 -6.61 -5.47 3.63
CA ALA A 34 -5.18 -5.56 3.90
C ALA A 34 -4.65 -6.98 3.71
N MET A 35 -3.42 -7.08 3.19
CA MET A 35 -2.68 -8.33 3.08
C MET A 35 -1.18 -8.06 3.15
N ALA A 36 -0.38 -9.13 3.34
CA ALA A 36 1.07 -9.02 3.28
C ALA A 36 1.51 -8.64 1.86
N ALA A 37 2.25 -7.54 1.72
CA ALA A 37 2.71 -7.05 0.42
C ALA A 37 3.64 -8.05 -0.29
N GLU A 38 4.42 -8.83 0.44
CA GLU A 38 5.29 -9.89 -0.12
C GLU A 38 4.50 -11.00 -0.84
N MET A 39 3.21 -11.13 -0.55
CA MET A 39 2.31 -12.14 -1.14
C MET A 39 1.33 -11.54 -2.15
N VAL A 40 1.54 -10.29 -2.55
CA VAL A 40 0.66 -9.61 -3.50
C VAL A 40 0.60 -10.34 -4.86
N THR A 41 -0.60 -10.38 -5.41
CA THR A 41 -0.87 -10.91 -6.76
C THR A 41 -1.72 -9.93 -7.54
N PRO A 42 -1.73 -10.00 -8.88
CA PRO A 42 -2.66 -9.21 -9.69
C PRO A 42 -4.12 -9.44 -9.30
N GLU A 43 -4.49 -10.66 -8.95
CA GLU A 43 -5.84 -11.01 -8.52
C GLU A 43 -6.22 -10.31 -7.21
N ALA A 44 -5.29 -10.24 -6.26
CA ALA A 44 -5.50 -9.52 -5.00
C ALA A 44 -5.69 -8.01 -5.22
N ILE A 45 -4.86 -7.40 -6.04
CA ILE A 45 -5.00 -5.99 -6.42
C ILE A 45 -6.35 -5.74 -7.12
N ASN A 46 -6.73 -6.62 -8.04
CA ASN A 46 -8.01 -6.50 -8.73
C ASN A 46 -9.19 -6.60 -7.76
N LEU A 47 -9.13 -7.47 -6.78
CA LEU A 47 -10.15 -7.60 -5.74
C LEU A 47 -10.24 -6.31 -4.91
N MET A 48 -9.10 -5.78 -4.48
CA MET A 48 -9.04 -4.51 -3.73
C MET A 48 -9.64 -3.36 -4.54
N ALA A 49 -9.25 -3.21 -5.80
CA ALA A 49 -9.72 -2.14 -6.68
C ALA A 49 -11.21 -2.26 -6.99
N THR A 50 -11.71 -3.48 -7.21
CA THR A 50 -13.10 -3.74 -7.58
C THR A 50 -14.05 -3.55 -6.38
N HIS A 51 -13.70 -4.08 -5.23
CA HIS A 51 -14.57 -4.14 -4.05
C HIS A 51 -14.23 -3.07 -3.01
N GLY A 52 -12.96 -2.79 -2.79
CA GLY A 52 -12.51 -1.73 -1.89
C GLY A 52 -12.69 -0.34 -2.47
N ARG A 53 -12.52 -0.16 -3.77
CA ARG A 53 -12.75 1.09 -4.53
C ARG A 53 -11.91 2.29 -4.09
N GLY A 54 -11.00 2.10 -3.16
CA GLY A 54 -10.10 3.13 -2.67
C GLY A 54 -8.75 3.11 -3.39
N LEU A 55 -7.77 3.75 -2.77
CA LEU A 55 -6.41 3.76 -3.26
C LEU A 55 -5.69 2.46 -2.88
N ILE A 56 -4.75 2.04 -3.71
CA ILE A 56 -3.81 0.97 -3.36
C ILE A 56 -2.62 1.63 -2.67
N CYS A 57 -2.50 1.37 -1.37
CA CYS A 57 -1.49 1.97 -0.50
C CYS A 57 -0.50 0.91 0.00
N VAL A 58 0.74 1.31 0.25
CA VAL A 58 1.78 0.45 0.82
C VAL A 58 2.42 1.19 2.00
N PRO A 59 2.04 0.85 3.26
CA PRO A 59 2.72 1.39 4.43
C PRO A 59 4.17 0.92 4.48
N MET A 60 5.12 1.86 4.62
CA MET A 60 6.55 1.60 4.55
C MET A 60 7.30 2.35 5.65
N MET A 61 8.43 1.79 6.07
CA MET A 61 9.36 2.44 7.00
C MET A 61 9.95 3.71 6.39
N GLY A 62 10.10 4.74 7.20
CA GLY A 62 10.70 6.01 6.76
C GLY A 62 12.08 5.83 6.13
N GLN A 63 12.93 4.98 6.72
CA GLN A 63 14.26 4.68 6.17
C GLN A 63 14.18 4.11 4.74
N ARG A 64 13.23 3.19 4.47
CA ARG A 64 13.06 2.64 3.12
C ARG A 64 12.60 3.70 2.13
N LEU A 65 11.69 4.56 2.54
CA LEU A 65 11.22 5.67 1.71
C LEU A 65 12.36 6.64 1.37
N GLU A 66 13.24 6.93 2.33
CA GLU A 66 14.42 7.77 2.11
C GLU A 66 15.39 7.13 1.12
N MET A 67 15.66 5.83 1.25
CA MET A 67 16.49 5.07 0.31
C MET A 67 15.95 5.13 -1.12
N LEU A 68 14.64 5.04 -1.30
CA LEU A 68 13.97 5.12 -2.59
C LEU A 68 13.73 6.56 -3.05
N GLN A 69 14.11 7.57 -2.26
CA GLN A 69 13.87 8.99 -2.52
C GLN A 69 12.39 9.30 -2.77
N LEU A 70 11.53 8.78 -1.91
CA LEU A 70 10.09 8.99 -1.94
C LEU A 70 9.68 9.99 -0.83
N PRO A 71 9.69 11.30 -1.10
CA PRO A 71 9.33 12.31 -0.11
C PRO A 71 7.82 12.31 0.15
N LEU A 72 7.42 12.94 1.25
CA LEU A 72 6.01 13.22 1.52
C LEU A 72 5.40 14.02 0.36
N MET A 73 4.16 13.71 0.03
CA MET A 73 3.42 14.36 -1.05
C MET A 73 3.28 15.87 -0.83
N VAL A 74 3.12 16.29 0.43
CA VAL A 74 2.99 17.69 0.83
C VAL A 74 3.92 18.02 2.00
N GLN A 75 4.43 19.26 2.05
CA GLN A 75 5.24 19.73 3.17
C GLN A 75 4.39 20.06 4.40
N SER A 76 3.20 20.59 4.18
CA SER A 76 2.25 20.92 5.24
C SER A 76 0.98 20.09 5.04
N ASN A 77 0.81 19.07 5.88
CA ASN A 77 -0.34 18.17 5.79
C ASN A 77 -1.55 18.79 6.50
N THR A 78 -2.59 19.09 5.72
CA THR A 78 -3.86 19.64 6.21
C THR A 78 -4.99 18.60 6.19
N ALA A 79 -4.70 17.34 5.86
CA ALA A 79 -5.69 16.28 5.87
C ALA A 79 -6.21 16.04 7.29
N ARG A 80 -7.50 15.74 7.42
CA ARG A 80 -8.16 15.55 8.71
C ARG A 80 -7.48 14.50 9.59
N GLN A 81 -7.06 13.41 9.00
CA GLN A 81 -6.38 12.31 9.70
C GLN A 81 -4.84 12.37 9.58
N SER A 82 -4.32 13.39 8.92
CA SER A 82 -2.88 13.61 8.74
C SER A 82 -2.15 12.41 8.12
N THR A 83 -2.83 11.63 7.27
CA THR A 83 -2.24 10.47 6.60
C THR A 83 -0.97 10.88 5.84
N ALA A 84 0.14 10.23 6.16
CA ALA A 84 1.45 10.58 5.61
C ALA A 84 1.67 9.97 4.22
N PHE A 85 0.91 10.42 3.24
CA PHE A 85 1.12 10.04 1.84
C PHE A 85 2.48 10.52 1.35
N THR A 86 3.18 9.65 0.65
CA THR A 86 4.34 10.04 -0.16
C THR A 86 3.90 10.34 -1.60
N VAL A 87 4.84 10.75 -2.45
CA VAL A 87 4.59 10.77 -3.88
C VAL A 87 4.18 9.38 -4.36
N SER A 88 3.21 9.30 -5.25
CA SER A 88 2.80 8.04 -5.87
C SER A 88 3.83 7.54 -6.86
N VAL A 89 3.88 6.24 -7.09
CA VAL A 89 4.89 5.60 -7.94
C VAL A 89 4.32 4.53 -8.84
N ASP A 90 5.07 4.21 -9.89
CA ASP A 90 4.94 3.01 -10.72
C ASP A 90 6.33 2.39 -10.91
N ALA A 91 6.41 1.06 -10.93
CA ALA A 91 7.63 0.42 -11.39
C ALA A 91 7.82 0.68 -12.89
N LEU A 92 9.05 0.95 -13.33
CA LEU A 92 9.36 1.16 -14.75
C LEU A 92 9.54 -0.16 -15.50
N GLU A 93 10.11 -1.16 -14.87
CA GLU A 93 10.32 -2.47 -15.48
C GLU A 93 9.09 -3.37 -15.29
N GLY A 94 8.74 -4.11 -16.34
CA GLY A 94 7.66 -5.10 -16.29
C GLY A 94 6.25 -4.52 -16.27
N THR A 95 6.09 -3.22 -16.53
CA THR A 95 4.80 -2.52 -16.52
C THR A 95 4.54 -1.80 -17.83
N THR A 96 3.29 -1.37 -18.02
CA THR A 96 2.87 -0.53 -19.17
C THR A 96 2.51 0.87 -18.67
N THR A 97 1.22 1.19 -18.52
CA THR A 97 0.78 2.51 -18.04
C THR A 97 0.79 2.65 -16.51
N GLY A 98 0.95 1.55 -15.79
CA GLY A 98 1.00 1.52 -14.32
C GLY A 98 -0.34 1.26 -13.64
N ILE A 99 -1.47 1.42 -14.33
CA ILE A 99 -2.80 1.39 -13.69
C ILE A 99 -3.39 -0.02 -13.56
N SER A 100 -3.01 -0.98 -14.42
CA SER A 100 -3.59 -2.32 -14.37
C SER A 100 -3.31 -3.00 -13.03
N ALA A 101 -4.13 -3.99 -12.67
CA ALA A 101 -3.88 -4.79 -11.47
C ALA A 101 -2.53 -5.50 -11.54
N TYR A 102 -2.13 -5.96 -12.73
CA TYR A 102 -0.81 -6.53 -12.97
C TYR A 102 0.30 -5.52 -12.70
N ASP A 103 0.22 -4.33 -13.30
CA ASP A 103 1.23 -3.28 -13.16
C ASP A 103 1.36 -2.83 -11.70
N ARG A 104 0.24 -2.64 -11.00
CA ARG A 104 0.28 -2.25 -9.58
C ARG A 104 0.85 -3.35 -8.69
N ALA A 105 0.57 -4.63 -8.96
CA ALA A 105 1.21 -5.74 -8.26
C ALA A 105 2.73 -5.74 -8.48
N GLU A 106 3.20 -5.51 -9.70
CA GLU A 106 4.64 -5.39 -10.00
C GLU A 106 5.27 -4.19 -9.28
N THR A 107 4.56 -3.07 -9.18
CA THR A 107 5.03 -1.90 -8.43
C THR A 107 5.16 -2.20 -6.93
N VAL A 108 4.20 -2.90 -6.33
CA VAL A 108 4.29 -3.32 -4.91
C VAL A 108 5.51 -4.23 -4.70
N LYS A 109 5.74 -5.20 -5.58
CA LYS A 109 6.92 -6.07 -5.52
C LYS A 109 8.22 -5.27 -5.62
N ALA A 110 8.30 -4.29 -6.53
CA ALA A 110 9.46 -3.43 -6.69
C ALA A 110 9.73 -2.60 -5.42
N LEU A 111 8.70 -2.11 -4.74
CA LEU A 111 8.87 -1.37 -3.48
C LEU A 111 9.49 -2.22 -2.36
N LEU A 112 9.24 -3.53 -2.38
CA LEU A 112 9.77 -4.46 -1.38
C LEU A 112 11.15 -5.01 -1.74
N ASP A 113 11.49 -5.08 -3.01
CA ASP A 113 12.76 -5.63 -3.48
C ASP A 113 13.93 -4.76 -2.99
N PRO A 114 14.87 -5.31 -2.19
CA PRO A 114 16.01 -4.56 -1.70
C PRO A 114 16.93 -4.04 -2.81
N GLU A 115 16.90 -4.65 -3.99
CA GLU A 115 17.71 -4.23 -5.14
C GLU A 115 17.11 -3.06 -5.92
N THR A 116 15.87 -2.69 -5.66
CA THR A 116 15.21 -1.56 -6.31
C THR A 116 15.87 -0.24 -5.93
N ARG A 117 16.22 0.55 -6.94
CA ARG A 117 16.84 1.86 -6.82
C ARG A 117 15.83 2.98 -7.14
N PRO A 118 16.10 4.22 -6.72
CA PRO A 118 15.21 5.36 -7.02
C PRO A 118 14.87 5.50 -8.50
N GLU A 119 15.82 5.26 -9.39
CA GLU A 119 15.67 5.35 -10.84
C GLU A 119 14.81 4.25 -11.47
N ASP A 120 14.51 3.19 -10.72
CA ASP A 120 13.64 2.09 -11.17
C ASP A 120 12.16 2.41 -11.00
N LEU A 121 11.85 3.56 -10.40
CA LEU A 121 10.48 4.00 -10.10
C LEU A 121 10.13 5.29 -10.86
N ALA A 122 8.98 5.30 -11.53
CA ALA A 122 8.38 6.51 -12.08
C ALA A 122 7.62 7.28 -10.98
N ARG A 123 7.62 8.60 -11.08
CA ARG A 123 6.89 9.53 -10.20
C ARG A 123 6.25 10.63 -11.05
N PRO A 124 4.94 10.93 -10.93
CA PRO A 124 3.95 10.19 -10.12
C PRO A 124 3.57 8.85 -10.73
N GLY A 125 2.78 8.06 -9.98
CA GLY A 125 2.27 6.76 -10.41
C GLY A 125 0.90 6.45 -9.78
N HIS A 126 0.58 5.16 -9.69
CA HIS A 126 -0.73 4.66 -9.31
C HIS A 126 -0.74 3.86 -7.99
N VAL A 127 0.41 3.65 -7.38
CA VAL A 127 0.55 3.04 -6.04
C VAL A 127 1.03 4.12 -5.07
N PHE A 128 0.43 4.16 -3.88
CA PHE A 128 0.62 5.22 -2.89
C PHE A 128 1.37 4.69 -1.66
N PRO A 129 2.70 4.85 -1.60
CA PRO A 129 3.42 4.54 -0.37
C PRO A 129 2.99 5.49 0.76
N LEU A 130 2.89 4.94 1.97
CA LEU A 130 2.57 5.69 3.18
C LEU A 130 3.73 5.55 4.16
N ARG A 131 4.12 6.65 4.79
CA ARG A 131 5.06 6.60 5.90
C ARG A 131 4.30 6.26 7.18
N TYR A 132 4.56 5.09 7.78
CA TYR A 132 3.99 4.77 9.07
C TYR A 132 4.86 5.31 10.21
N THR A 133 4.24 5.53 11.37
CA THR A 133 4.95 5.89 12.61
C THR A 133 5.48 4.62 13.27
N GLU A 134 6.73 4.68 13.77
CA GLU A 134 7.36 3.63 14.55
C GLU A 134 6.88 3.64 16.01
#